data_3614f1335812e6843d859e91fe9639b6
#
_entry.id   3614f1335812e6843d859e91fe9639b6
#
_cell.length_a   1.000
_cell.length_b   1.000
_cell.length_c   1.000
_cell.angle_alpha   90.00
_cell.angle_beta   90.00
_cell.angle_gamma   90.00
#
_symmetry.space_group_name_H-M   'P 1'
#
loop_
_entity.id
_entity.type
_entity.pdbx_description
1 polymer ?
#
loop_
_entity_poly.entity_id
_entity_poly.type
_entity_poly.pdbx_seq_one_letter_code
_entity_poly.pdbx_strand_id
1 'polypeptide(L)'
;TEALLLFLESQVESIENEMSQTIEADGKMKNNYKLLISVDGIGVVNAINTIIATHNFEMFDNARQYASYIGVAPFEHASGTSVRGRTHVEPGAKMLKADLTGAVRTCINHDKEIRRYYDRKIAEGKAYGVVANAIKFKLLLRMFAVIKRGTPFVRKPDFLC
;
A
#
# COMPACT_ATOMS: atom_id res chain seq x y z
N THR A 1 -24.41 20.05 -14.79
CA THR A 1 -24.06 19.17 -13.68
C THR A 1 -23.87 17.72 -14.13
N GLU A 2 -24.84 17.08 -14.80
CA GLU A 2 -24.72 15.73 -15.35
C GLU A 2 -23.68 15.68 -16.48
N ALA A 3 -23.71 16.66 -17.39
CA ALA A 3 -22.71 16.79 -18.45
C ALA A 3 -21.30 16.99 -17.93
N LEU A 4 -21.11 17.70 -16.80
CA LEU A 4 -19.82 17.89 -16.18
C LEU A 4 -19.30 16.57 -15.56
N LEU A 5 -20.19 15.78 -14.95
CA LEU A 5 -19.84 14.47 -14.40
C LEU A 5 -19.37 13.51 -15.51
N LEU A 6 -20.14 13.41 -16.59
CA LEU A 6 -19.78 12.59 -17.76
C LEU A 6 -18.46 13.04 -18.39
N PHE A 7 -18.22 14.35 -18.47
CA PHE A 7 -16.94 14.87 -18.95
C PHE A 7 -15.78 14.46 -18.04
N LEU A 8 -15.93 14.62 -16.72
CA LEU A 8 -14.90 14.24 -15.76
C LEU A 8 -14.63 12.73 -15.76
N GLU A 9 -15.67 11.91 -15.86
CA GLU A 9 -15.55 10.46 -16.00
C GLU A 9 -14.75 10.08 -17.26
N SER A 10 -15.04 10.72 -18.40
CA SER A 10 -14.30 10.50 -19.64
C SER A 10 -12.82 10.92 -19.54
N GLN A 11 -12.52 12.00 -18.79
CA GLN A 11 -11.15 12.42 -18.56
C GLN A 11 -10.38 11.43 -17.67
N VAL A 12 -11.03 10.91 -16.62
CA VAL A 12 -10.45 9.88 -15.75
C VAL A 12 -10.13 8.63 -16.57
N GLU A 13 -11.06 8.15 -17.39
CA GLU A 13 -10.86 6.98 -18.26
C GLU A 13 -9.70 7.20 -19.25
N SER A 14 -9.61 8.39 -19.85
CA SER A 14 -8.50 8.73 -20.75
C SER A 14 -7.16 8.68 -20.04
N ILE A 15 -7.04 9.25 -18.83
CA ILE A 15 -5.82 9.23 -18.03
C ILE A 15 -5.45 7.80 -17.61
N GLU A 16 -6.43 7.01 -17.17
CA GLU A 16 -6.19 5.60 -16.79
C GLU A 16 -5.67 4.78 -17.99
N ASN A 17 -6.19 5.03 -19.19
CA ASN A 17 -5.71 4.40 -20.42
C ASN A 17 -4.28 4.81 -20.76
N GLU A 18 -3.93 6.10 -20.66
CA GLU A 18 -2.56 6.57 -20.86
C GLU A 18 -1.57 5.98 -19.85
N MET A 19 -1.97 5.91 -18.59
CA MET A 19 -1.17 5.26 -17.54
C MET A 19 -0.94 3.79 -17.83
N SER A 20 -1.98 3.08 -18.27
CA SER A 20 -1.89 1.66 -18.66
C SER A 20 -0.95 1.46 -19.85
N GLN A 21 -1.05 2.31 -20.88
CA GLN A 21 -0.14 2.26 -22.04
C GLN A 21 1.31 2.51 -21.65
N THR A 22 1.56 3.47 -20.75
CA THR A 22 2.91 3.76 -20.25
C THR A 22 3.50 2.57 -19.50
N ILE A 23 2.70 1.92 -18.66
CA ILE A 23 3.11 0.71 -17.94
C ILE A 23 3.39 -0.46 -18.91
N GLU A 24 2.55 -0.62 -19.92
CA GLU A 24 2.71 -1.68 -20.94
C GLU A 24 3.96 -1.50 -21.80
N ALA A 25 4.40 -0.25 -22.03
CA ALA A 25 5.57 0.07 -22.83
C ALA A 25 6.90 -0.27 -22.15
N ASP A 26 6.94 -0.32 -20.82
CA ASP A 26 8.14 -0.67 -20.03
C ASP A 26 7.98 -2.08 -19.44
N GLY A 27 8.79 -3.01 -19.92
CA GLY A 27 8.72 -4.42 -19.50
C GLY A 27 8.96 -4.65 -18.00
N LYS A 28 9.86 -3.86 -17.37
CA LYS A 28 10.14 -3.94 -15.93
C LYS A 28 8.96 -3.40 -15.12
N MET A 29 8.43 -2.26 -15.53
CA MET A 29 7.28 -1.63 -14.89
C MET A 29 6.03 -2.50 -15.02
N LYS A 30 5.77 -3.06 -16.21
CA LYS A 30 4.67 -4.00 -16.44
C LYS A 30 4.76 -5.24 -15.55
N ASN A 31 5.96 -5.81 -15.42
CA ASN A 31 6.16 -6.96 -14.55
C ASN A 31 5.91 -6.59 -13.07
N ASN A 32 6.47 -5.48 -12.60
CA ASN A 32 6.26 -5.01 -11.24
C ASN A 32 4.78 -4.70 -10.95
N TYR A 33 4.07 -4.08 -11.89
CA TYR A 33 2.64 -3.84 -11.78
C TYR A 33 1.85 -5.15 -11.58
N LYS A 34 2.12 -6.18 -12.39
CA LYS A 34 1.48 -7.50 -12.27
C LYS A 34 1.76 -8.15 -10.91
N LEU A 35 3.00 -8.04 -10.43
CA LEU A 35 3.37 -8.54 -9.11
C LEU A 35 2.62 -7.82 -8.00
N LEU A 36 2.46 -6.51 -8.08
CA LEU A 36 1.72 -5.72 -7.08
C LEU A 36 0.24 -6.07 -7.06
N ILE A 37 -0.40 -6.19 -8.23
CA ILE A 37 -1.81 -6.58 -8.34
C ILE A 37 -2.08 -7.99 -7.78
N SER A 38 -1.07 -8.85 -7.74
CA SER A 38 -1.21 -10.17 -7.14
C SER A 38 -1.35 -10.13 -5.60
N VAL A 39 -0.98 -9.02 -4.97
CA VAL A 39 -1.09 -8.86 -3.50
C VAL A 39 -2.54 -8.53 -3.12
N ASP A 40 -3.12 -9.35 -2.26
CA ASP A 40 -4.49 -9.14 -1.79
C ASP A 40 -4.70 -7.73 -1.24
N GLY A 41 -5.76 -7.07 -1.72
CA GLY A 41 -6.13 -5.72 -1.34
C GLY A 41 -5.41 -4.60 -2.10
N ILE A 42 -4.40 -4.91 -2.92
CA ILE A 42 -3.71 -3.94 -3.76
C ILE A 42 -4.40 -3.87 -5.12
N GLY A 43 -5.09 -2.77 -5.36
CA GLY A 43 -5.72 -2.47 -6.64
C GLY A 43 -4.85 -1.59 -7.53
N VAL A 44 -5.40 -1.22 -8.70
CA VAL A 44 -4.74 -0.42 -9.74
C VAL A 44 -4.13 0.87 -9.17
N VAL A 45 -4.90 1.65 -8.43
CA VAL A 45 -4.47 2.93 -7.85
C VAL A 45 -3.27 2.75 -6.92
N ASN A 46 -3.35 1.79 -5.98
CA ASN A 46 -2.25 1.53 -5.05
C ASN A 46 -0.98 1.03 -5.77
N ALA A 47 -1.14 0.16 -6.78
CA ALA A 47 -0.02 -0.35 -7.55
C ALA A 47 0.69 0.77 -8.33
N ILE A 48 -0.07 1.58 -9.07
CA ILE A 48 0.48 2.67 -9.88
C ILE A 48 1.12 3.74 -8.98
N ASN A 49 0.43 4.20 -7.94
CA ASN A 49 0.96 5.21 -7.03
C ASN A 49 2.23 4.74 -6.32
N THR A 50 2.32 3.45 -5.98
CA THR A 50 3.55 2.89 -5.42
C THR A 50 4.68 2.86 -6.44
N ILE A 51 4.44 2.44 -7.67
CA ILE A 51 5.44 2.45 -8.76
C ILE A 51 5.99 3.87 -8.96
N ILE A 52 5.11 4.87 -9.03
CA ILE A 52 5.51 6.28 -9.19
C ILE A 52 6.33 6.75 -7.98
N ALA A 53 5.80 6.58 -6.77
CA ALA A 53 6.40 7.09 -5.55
C ALA A 53 7.74 6.42 -5.21
N THR A 54 7.97 5.20 -5.67
CA THR A 54 9.22 4.46 -5.45
C THR A 54 10.17 4.51 -6.64
N HIS A 55 9.83 5.23 -7.70
CA HIS A 55 10.53 5.18 -8.98
C HIS A 55 10.76 3.72 -9.43
N ASN A 56 9.66 2.98 -9.50
CA ASN A 56 9.67 1.57 -9.85
C ASN A 56 10.56 0.71 -8.93
N PHE A 57 10.52 0.99 -7.62
CA PHE A 57 11.30 0.34 -6.54
C PHE A 57 12.82 0.58 -6.60
N GLU A 58 13.25 1.68 -7.21
CA GLU A 58 14.66 2.06 -7.25
C GLU A 58 15.04 3.06 -6.14
N MET A 59 14.06 3.80 -5.60
CA MET A 59 14.28 4.84 -4.60
C MET A 59 14.44 4.32 -3.17
N PHE A 60 13.89 3.16 -2.86
CA PHE A 60 13.88 2.59 -1.50
C PHE A 60 14.38 1.15 -1.49
N ASP A 61 15.36 0.85 -0.64
CA ASP A 61 15.95 -0.49 -0.53
C ASP A 61 14.99 -1.52 0.10
N ASN A 62 14.03 -1.03 0.90
CA ASN A 62 13.11 -1.91 1.63
C ASN A 62 11.80 -1.21 2.00
N ALA A 63 10.80 -2.02 2.35
CA ALA A 63 9.47 -1.56 2.73
C ALA A 63 9.49 -0.61 3.95
N ARG A 64 10.47 -0.72 4.84
CA ARG A 64 10.55 0.10 6.05
C ARG A 64 10.91 1.55 5.71
N GLN A 65 11.83 1.76 4.77
CA GLN A 65 12.18 3.10 4.29
C GLN A 65 10.97 3.75 3.61
N TYR A 66 10.27 3.03 2.75
CA TYR A 66 9.05 3.53 2.11
C TYR A 66 7.93 3.79 3.12
N ALA A 67 7.73 2.90 4.10
CA ALA A 67 6.77 3.11 5.18
C ALA A 67 7.07 4.34 6.03
N SER A 68 8.35 4.65 6.24
CA SER A 68 8.79 5.91 6.84
C SER A 68 8.34 7.11 6.04
N TYR A 69 8.66 7.08 4.76
CA TYR A 69 8.38 8.17 3.83
C TYR A 69 6.88 8.51 3.80
N ILE A 70 6.00 7.52 3.80
CA ILE A 70 4.55 7.74 3.80
C ILE A 70 3.92 7.84 5.20
N GLY A 71 4.71 7.74 6.27
CA GLY A 71 4.24 7.89 7.65
C GLY A 71 3.36 6.74 8.16
N VAL A 72 3.61 5.52 7.69
CA VAL A 72 2.90 4.30 8.12
C VAL A 72 3.67 3.54 9.20
N ALA A 73 5.00 3.54 9.16
CA ALA A 73 5.80 2.85 10.16
C ALA A 73 5.77 3.59 11.50
N PRO A 74 5.56 2.88 12.60
CA PRO A 74 5.80 3.44 13.92
C PRO A 74 7.32 3.55 14.11
N PHE A 75 7.86 4.78 14.04
CA PHE A 75 9.24 5.02 14.45
C PHE A 75 9.23 5.34 15.93
N GLU A 76 9.75 4.42 16.71
CA GLU A 76 10.35 4.77 17.99
C GLU A 76 11.67 5.47 17.68
N HIS A 77 11.71 6.79 17.72
CA HIS A 77 12.94 7.51 17.91
C HIS A 77 13.37 7.31 19.36
N ALA A 78 13.91 6.14 19.66
CA ALA A 78 14.63 5.88 20.87
C ALA A 78 16.10 6.27 20.63
N SER A 79 16.38 7.55 20.67
CA SER A 79 17.71 8.05 21.03
C SER A 79 17.54 8.81 22.34
N GLY A 80 18.13 8.30 23.39
CA GLY A 80 18.16 8.75 24.75
C GLY A 80 17.49 10.07 25.11
N THR A 81 16.65 10.02 26.13
CA THR A 81 16.14 11.16 26.91
C THR A 81 15.71 12.40 26.15
N SER A 82 14.37 12.51 25.95
CA SER A 82 13.67 13.75 25.63
C SER A 82 13.87 14.32 24.22
N VAL A 83 13.12 13.87 23.26
CA VAL A 83 12.27 14.66 22.33
C VAL A 83 11.41 13.69 21.52
N ARG A 84 10.12 13.63 21.80
CA ARG A 84 9.14 13.02 20.90
C ARG A 84 8.85 13.98 19.75
N GLY A 85 9.72 14.00 18.76
CA GLY A 85 9.49 14.74 17.53
C GLY A 85 8.38 14.08 16.71
N ARG A 86 7.31 14.81 16.37
CA ARG A 86 6.35 14.36 15.36
C ARG A 86 7.10 14.25 14.04
N THR A 87 7.09 13.05 13.45
CA THR A 87 7.65 12.84 12.12
C THR A 87 6.88 13.72 11.13
N HIS A 88 7.57 14.62 10.45
CA HIS A 88 6.98 15.42 9.37
C HIS A 88 6.78 14.49 8.17
N VAL A 89 5.52 14.32 7.75
CA VAL A 89 5.15 13.55 6.55
C VAL A 89 4.88 14.54 5.44
N GLU A 90 5.57 14.40 4.32
CA GLU A 90 5.35 15.19 3.11
C GLU A 90 3.90 15.17 2.67
N PRO A 91 3.31 16.27 2.15
CA PRO A 91 1.91 16.33 1.74
C PRO A 91 1.52 15.24 0.72
N GLY A 92 2.36 14.97 -0.27
CA GLY A 92 2.14 13.89 -1.25
C GLY A 92 2.16 12.49 -0.62
N ALA A 93 2.99 12.29 0.38
CA ALA A 93 3.06 11.04 1.12
C ALA A 93 1.79 10.74 1.94
N LYS A 94 1.08 11.78 2.39
CA LYS A 94 -0.22 11.61 3.07
C LYS A 94 -1.29 11.00 2.16
N MET A 95 -1.29 11.36 0.88
CA MET A 95 -2.20 10.78 -0.11
C MET A 95 -1.93 9.28 -0.29
N LEU A 96 -0.67 8.88 -0.44
CA LEU A 96 -0.27 7.47 -0.53
C LEU A 96 -0.71 6.65 0.69
N LYS A 97 -0.58 7.25 1.88
CA LYS A 97 -1.09 6.63 3.12
C LYS A 97 -2.61 6.50 3.13
N ALA A 98 -3.33 7.49 2.58
CA ALA A 98 -4.78 7.48 2.48
C ALA A 98 -5.27 6.40 1.50
N ASP A 99 -4.63 6.24 0.36
CA ASP A 99 -4.95 5.23 -0.66
C ASP A 99 -4.89 3.81 -0.07
N LEU A 100 -3.91 3.53 0.78
CA LEU A 100 -3.82 2.25 1.49
C LEU A 100 -4.98 2.01 2.47
N THR A 101 -5.79 3.00 2.81
CA THR A 101 -6.94 2.80 3.71
C THR A 101 -8.02 1.93 3.04
N GLY A 102 -8.25 2.11 1.74
CA GLY A 102 -9.12 1.24 0.95
C GLY A 102 -8.61 -0.20 0.91
N ALA A 103 -7.31 -0.37 0.68
CA ALA A 103 -6.65 -1.67 0.70
C ALA A 103 -6.82 -2.40 2.04
N VAL A 104 -6.68 -1.68 3.17
CA VAL A 104 -6.90 -2.24 4.52
C VAL A 104 -8.33 -2.78 4.66
N ARG A 105 -9.35 -2.02 4.26
CA ARG A 105 -10.75 -2.46 4.31
C ARG A 105 -10.97 -3.71 3.49
N THR A 106 -10.45 -3.74 2.26
CA THR A 106 -10.54 -4.91 1.39
C THR A 106 -9.89 -6.13 2.04
N CYS A 107 -8.70 -5.97 2.61
CA CYS A 107 -8.01 -7.08 3.28
C CYS A 107 -8.74 -7.57 4.53
N ILE A 108 -9.28 -6.68 5.36
CA ILE A 108 -10.09 -7.09 6.53
C ILE A 108 -11.29 -7.94 6.10
N ASN A 109 -11.89 -7.65 4.93
CA ASN A 109 -13.07 -8.37 4.45
C ASN A 109 -12.75 -9.68 3.72
N HIS A 110 -11.60 -9.76 3.04
CA HIS A 110 -11.33 -10.84 2.09
C HIS A 110 -10.07 -11.67 2.38
N ASP A 111 -9.17 -11.19 3.26
CA ASP A 111 -7.95 -11.91 3.65
C ASP A 111 -8.12 -12.44 5.09
N LYS A 112 -8.24 -13.75 5.22
CA LYS A 112 -8.46 -14.41 6.51
C LYS A 112 -7.31 -14.18 7.50
N GLU A 113 -6.06 -14.09 7.05
CA GLU A 113 -4.89 -13.81 7.92
C GLU A 113 -4.99 -12.41 8.50
N ILE A 114 -5.25 -11.42 7.65
CA ILE A 114 -5.43 -10.02 8.05
C ILE A 114 -6.66 -9.87 8.96
N ARG A 115 -7.76 -10.55 8.64
CA ARG A 115 -8.97 -10.54 9.47
C ARG A 115 -8.71 -11.07 10.87
N ARG A 116 -8.06 -12.22 11.01
CA ARG A 116 -7.69 -12.78 12.32
C ARG A 116 -6.77 -11.84 13.10
N TYR A 117 -5.80 -11.24 12.41
CA TYR A 117 -4.92 -10.24 13.03
C TYR A 117 -5.71 -9.03 13.52
N TYR A 118 -6.60 -8.50 12.69
CA TYR A 118 -7.45 -7.36 13.03
C TYR A 118 -8.32 -7.66 14.26
N ASP A 119 -9.11 -8.74 14.21
CA ASP A 119 -10.02 -9.12 15.29
C ASP A 119 -9.27 -9.31 16.62
N ARG A 120 -8.12 -9.98 16.61
CA ARG A 120 -7.27 -10.14 17.79
C ARG A 120 -6.80 -8.80 18.34
N LYS A 121 -6.32 -7.89 17.51
CA LYS A 121 -5.81 -6.59 17.98
C LYS A 121 -6.90 -5.67 18.51
N ILE A 122 -8.09 -5.72 17.95
CA ILE A 122 -9.26 -5.01 18.46
C ILE A 122 -9.68 -5.60 19.82
N ALA A 123 -9.70 -6.92 19.96
CA ALA A 123 -10.00 -7.61 21.22
C ALA A 123 -8.95 -7.28 22.33
N GLU A 124 -7.70 -7.04 21.96
CA GLU A 124 -6.64 -6.52 22.86
C GLU A 124 -6.85 -5.04 23.25
N GLY A 125 -7.93 -4.38 22.80
CA GLY A 125 -8.23 -2.98 23.10
C GLY A 125 -7.45 -1.95 22.28
N LYS A 126 -6.80 -2.35 21.18
CA LYS A 126 -6.09 -1.40 20.29
C LYS A 126 -7.08 -0.59 19.47
N ALA A 127 -6.84 0.72 19.37
CA ALA A 127 -7.64 1.61 18.53
C ALA A 127 -7.54 1.22 17.05
N TYR A 128 -8.64 1.34 16.32
CA TYR A 128 -8.72 1.04 14.88
C TYR A 128 -7.55 1.65 14.06
N GLY A 129 -7.25 2.95 14.27
CA GLY A 129 -6.18 3.63 13.52
C GLY A 129 -4.80 3.02 13.72
N VAL A 130 -4.52 2.50 14.93
CA VAL A 130 -3.26 1.80 15.23
C VAL A 130 -3.21 0.47 14.48
N VAL A 131 -4.30 -0.30 14.52
CA VAL A 131 -4.40 -1.59 13.82
C VAL A 131 -4.35 -1.40 12.30
N ALA A 132 -5.07 -0.41 11.79
CA ALA A 132 -5.07 -0.08 10.35
C ALA A 132 -3.66 0.29 9.85
N ASN A 133 -2.90 1.09 10.61
CA ASN A 133 -1.51 1.41 10.25
C ASN A 133 -0.59 0.17 10.28
N ALA A 134 -0.79 -0.73 11.22
CA ALA A 134 -0.04 -1.98 11.25
C ALA A 134 -0.37 -2.87 10.03
N ILE A 135 -1.64 -2.90 9.61
CA ILE A 135 -2.05 -3.63 8.39
C ILE A 135 -1.45 -2.97 7.15
N LYS A 136 -1.47 -1.63 7.05
CA LYS A 136 -0.81 -0.90 5.95
C LYS A 136 0.66 -1.32 5.84
N PHE A 137 1.37 -1.36 6.96
CA PHE A 137 2.77 -1.79 6.96
C PHE A 137 2.94 -3.25 6.51
N LYS A 138 2.05 -4.16 6.92
CA LYS A 138 2.05 -5.55 6.42
C LYS A 138 1.85 -5.62 4.90
N LEU A 139 0.97 -4.77 4.34
CA LEU A 139 0.76 -4.69 2.89
C LEU A 139 2.02 -4.20 2.17
N LEU A 140 2.70 -3.18 2.68
CA LEU A 140 3.97 -2.71 2.13
C LEU A 140 5.04 -3.80 2.15
N LEU A 141 5.14 -4.56 3.24
CA LEU A 141 6.06 -5.70 3.32
C LEU A 141 5.76 -6.76 2.25
N ARG A 142 4.48 -7.07 2.01
CA ARG A 142 4.05 -8.00 0.95
C ARG A 142 4.41 -7.47 -0.44
N MET A 143 4.15 -6.18 -0.71
CA MET A 143 4.47 -5.52 -1.98
C MET A 143 5.97 -5.58 -2.28
N PHE A 144 6.82 -5.17 -1.34
CA PHE A 144 8.27 -5.25 -1.52
C PHE A 144 8.79 -6.69 -1.63
N ALA A 145 8.16 -7.63 -0.92
CA ALA A 145 8.53 -9.03 -0.99
C ALA A 145 8.26 -9.65 -2.38
N VAL A 146 7.12 -9.37 -3.01
CA VAL A 146 6.83 -9.88 -4.36
C VAL A 146 7.75 -9.27 -5.41
N ILE A 147 8.08 -7.99 -5.29
CA ILE A 147 9.04 -7.31 -6.17
C ILE A 147 10.44 -7.93 -6.02
N LYS A 148 10.94 -8.05 -4.78
CA LYS A 148 12.27 -8.63 -4.50
C LYS A 148 12.39 -10.08 -4.96
N ARG A 149 11.33 -10.86 -4.78
CA ARG A 149 11.29 -12.27 -5.15
C ARG A 149 11.05 -12.48 -6.66
N GLY A 150 10.43 -11.52 -7.34
CA GLY A 150 10.06 -11.62 -8.74
C GLY A 150 8.94 -12.64 -9.03
N THR A 151 8.17 -13.03 -8.01
CA THR A 151 7.07 -14.00 -8.14
C THR A 151 5.79 -13.46 -7.48
N PRO A 152 4.60 -13.79 -8.03
CA PRO A 152 3.32 -13.33 -7.48
C PRO A 152 3.14 -13.70 -5.99
N PHE A 153 2.24 -12.98 -5.34
CA PHE A 153 1.86 -13.27 -3.96
C PHE A 153 1.15 -14.62 -3.87
N VAL A 154 1.56 -15.43 -2.90
CA VAL A 154 0.94 -16.72 -2.60
C VAL A 154 0.38 -16.65 -1.19
N ARG A 155 -0.93 -16.89 -1.06
CA ARG A 155 -1.56 -17.03 0.26
C ARG A 155 -0.99 -18.26 0.95
N LYS A 156 -0.67 -18.11 2.23
CA LYS A 156 -0.36 -19.29 3.04
C LYS A 156 -1.62 -20.17 3.12
N PRO A 157 -1.50 -21.48 2.89
CA PRO A 157 -2.63 -22.37 3.15
C PRO A 157 -3.06 -22.23 4.62
N ASP A 158 -4.39 -22.30 4.85
CA ASP A 158 -4.93 -22.36 6.22
C ASP A 158 -4.46 -23.68 6.83
N PHE A 159 -3.29 -23.70 7.46
CA PHE A 159 -2.96 -24.79 8.35
C PHE A 159 -3.90 -24.68 9.56
N LEU A 160 -4.84 -25.62 9.62
CA LEU A 160 -5.60 -25.90 10.81
C LEU A 160 -4.61 -26.20 11.93
N CYS A 161 -4.50 -25.26 12.88
CA CYS A 161 -4.00 -25.52 14.21
C CYS A 161 -5.18 -25.75 15.13
#